data_f59d5c9f3c96f4c70138697d17bd4c79
#
_entry.id   f59d5c9f3c96f4c70138697d17bd4c79
#
_cell.length_a   1.000
_cell.length_b   1.000
_cell.length_c   1.000
_cell.angle_alpha   90.00
_cell.angle_beta   90.00
_cell.angle_gamma   90.00
#
_symmetry.space_group_name_H-M   'P 1'
#
loop_
_entity.id
_entity.type
_entity.pdbx_description
1 polymer ?
#
loop_
_entity_poly.entity_id
_entity_poly.type
_entity_poly.pdbx_seq_one_letter_code
_entity_poly.pdbx_strand_id
1 'polypeptide(L)'
;MKRSTINDIMSEAEDMIRTHGFILPPFANWTPTEFLARKDQAKAVIETRCGWDITDYGIGRFDEMGLFLFTLRNGRLADLQNGGGMCYAEKLLISRQDQLSPMHTHVIKAEDIINRGGATLVIELCGSDDNGNFVEDRGGVVYCDGIQRPFSAGEKIELAPGESVTLMPGDWHAFWAQGGDVLIGEVSTVNDDETDNIFREPIGRFANIDEDVEPSHLLVSDYRKWLGY
;
A
#
# COMPACT_ATOMS: atom_id res chain seq x y z
N MET A 1 -13.23 -4.79 10.90
CA MET A 1 -13.88 -5.23 9.61
C MET A 1 -14.35 -6.68 9.75
N LYS A 2 -15.44 -7.07 9.09
CA LYS A 2 -15.83 -8.48 8.99
C LYS A 2 -15.00 -9.19 7.94
N ARG A 3 -14.69 -10.49 8.17
CA ARG A 3 -14.00 -11.33 7.19
C ARG A 3 -14.80 -11.46 5.88
N SER A 4 -16.12 -11.58 5.97
CA SER A 4 -16.99 -11.58 4.79
C SER A 4 -16.80 -10.33 3.92
N THR A 5 -16.76 -9.15 4.53
CA THR A 5 -16.49 -7.89 3.81
C THR A 5 -15.10 -7.88 3.18
N ILE A 6 -14.07 -8.41 3.87
CA ILE A 6 -12.72 -8.53 3.33
C ILE A 6 -12.69 -9.45 2.10
N ASN A 7 -13.39 -10.59 2.16
CA ASN A 7 -13.50 -11.51 1.02
C ASN A 7 -14.15 -10.84 -0.19
N ASP A 8 -15.21 -10.05 0.02
CA ASP A 8 -15.89 -9.30 -1.04
C ASP A 8 -14.95 -8.25 -1.66
N ILE A 9 -14.23 -7.48 -0.84
CA ILE A 9 -13.24 -6.50 -1.31
C ILE A 9 -12.14 -7.17 -2.14
N MET A 10 -11.63 -8.34 -1.72
CA MET A 10 -10.63 -9.07 -2.52
C MET A 10 -11.16 -9.47 -3.89
N SER A 11 -12.41 -9.95 -3.96
CA SER A 11 -13.04 -10.33 -5.22
C SER A 11 -13.22 -9.13 -6.16
N GLU A 12 -13.73 -8.00 -5.64
CA GLU A 12 -13.88 -6.77 -6.42
C GLU A 12 -12.53 -6.23 -6.90
N ALA A 13 -11.53 -6.29 -6.04
CA ALA A 13 -10.17 -5.87 -6.37
C ALA A 13 -9.54 -6.73 -7.48
N GLU A 14 -9.71 -8.04 -7.43
CA GLU A 14 -9.22 -8.94 -8.47
C GLU A 14 -9.86 -8.63 -9.83
N ASP A 15 -11.16 -8.36 -9.86
CA ASP A 15 -11.87 -7.98 -11.07
C ASP A 15 -11.37 -6.64 -11.64
N MET A 16 -11.17 -5.64 -10.79
CA MET A 16 -10.61 -4.35 -11.21
C MET A 16 -9.19 -4.50 -11.77
N ILE A 17 -8.32 -5.21 -11.08
CA ILE A 17 -6.94 -5.49 -11.49
C ILE A 17 -6.93 -6.17 -12.87
N ARG A 18 -7.78 -7.19 -13.06
CA ARG A 18 -7.91 -7.92 -14.33
C ARG A 18 -8.44 -7.03 -15.45
N THR A 19 -9.40 -6.17 -15.16
CA THR A 19 -9.99 -5.23 -16.13
C THR A 19 -8.94 -4.24 -16.66
N HIS A 20 -7.95 -3.89 -15.83
CA HIS A 20 -6.81 -3.06 -16.24
C HIS A 20 -5.66 -3.87 -16.88
N GLY A 21 -5.89 -5.15 -17.20
CA GLY A 21 -4.93 -6.00 -17.91
C GLY A 21 -3.78 -6.52 -17.03
N PHE A 22 -3.90 -6.42 -15.70
CA PHE A 22 -2.90 -6.94 -14.78
C PHE A 22 -3.25 -8.35 -14.32
N ILE A 23 -2.25 -9.23 -14.26
CA ILE A 23 -2.43 -10.63 -13.81
C ILE A 23 -1.62 -10.82 -12.54
N LEU A 24 -2.32 -11.20 -11.46
CA LEU A 24 -1.67 -11.46 -10.17
C LEU A 24 -0.85 -12.76 -10.22
N PRO A 25 0.21 -12.86 -9.41
CA PRO A 25 1.01 -14.07 -9.31
C PRO A 25 0.19 -15.24 -8.73
N PRO A 26 0.58 -16.52 -9.01
CA PRO A 26 -0.20 -17.69 -8.62
C PRO A 26 -0.57 -17.76 -7.12
N PHE A 27 0.28 -17.25 -6.23
CA PHE A 27 0.01 -17.30 -4.79
C PHE A 27 -1.16 -16.38 -4.35
N ALA A 28 -1.56 -15.41 -5.18
CA ALA A 28 -2.74 -14.60 -4.93
C ALA A 28 -4.03 -15.44 -4.85
N ASN A 29 -4.08 -16.53 -5.62
CA ASN A 29 -5.26 -17.40 -5.73
C ASN A 29 -5.22 -18.61 -4.80
N TRP A 30 -4.20 -18.72 -3.92
CA TRP A 30 -4.15 -19.86 -3.01
C TRP A 30 -5.16 -19.70 -1.88
N THR A 31 -5.96 -20.73 -1.68
CA THR A 31 -6.79 -20.87 -0.48
C THR A 31 -5.90 -21.00 0.78
N PRO A 32 -6.41 -20.78 1.97
CA PRO A 32 -5.65 -20.98 3.22
C PRO A 32 -5.04 -22.38 3.32
N THR A 33 -5.80 -23.42 2.90
CA THR A 33 -5.33 -24.82 2.89
C THR A 33 -4.19 -25.04 1.90
N GLU A 34 -4.30 -24.47 0.70
CA GLU A 34 -3.25 -24.56 -0.33
C GLU A 34 -1.99 -23.79 0.09
N PHE A 35 -2.15 -22.63 0.72
CA PHE A 35 -1.04 -21.85 1.23
C PHE A 35 -0.30 -22.62 2.33
N LEU A 36 -1.04 -23.19 3.29
CA LEU A 36 -0.48 -24.02 4.36
C LEU A 36 0.28 -25.23 3.79
N ALA A 37 -0.27 -25.90 2.78
CA ALA A 37 0.37 -27.05 2.14
C ALA A 37 1.67 -26.69 1.41
N ARG A 38 1.83 -25.43 0.99
CA ARG A 38 3.00 -24.92 0.26
C ARG A 38 3.92 -24.03 1.12
N LYS A 39 3.67 -23.90 2.42
CA LYS A 39 4.34 -22.91 3.25
C LYS A 39 5.88 -22.94 3.17
N ASP A 40 6.47 -24.14 3.12
CA ASP A 40 7.93 -24.28 3.06
C ASP A 40 8.49 -23.81 1.70
N GLN A 41 7.75 -24.04 0.61
CA GLN A 41 8.10 -23.57 -0.74
C GLN A 41 7.86 -22.06 -0.87
N ALA A 42 6.85 -21.53 -0.19
CA ALA A 42 6.46 -20.15 -0.18
C ALA A 42 7.17 -19.30 0.89
N LYS A 43 8.22 -19.85 1.52
CA LYS A 43 8.92 -19.19 2.63
C LYS A 43 9.30 -17.74 2.32
N ALA A 44 9.84 -17.46 1.14
CA ALA A 44 10.21 -16.11 0.74
C ALA A 44 8.98 -15.17 0.64
N VAL A 45 7.86 -15.65 0.09
CA VAL A 45 6.58 -14.89 -0.01
C VAL A 45 6.10 -14.49 1.39
N ILE A 46 6.15 -15.43 2.36
CA ILE A 46 5.70 -15.20 3.72
C ILE A 46 6.63 -14.23 4.46
N GLU A 47 7.95 -14.48 4.41
CA GLU A 47 8.95 -13.68 5.11
C GLU A 47 9.06 -12.25 4.61
N THR A 48 8.76 -12.01 3.32
CA THR A 48 8.75 -10.68 2.72
C THR A 48 7.35 -10.07 2.66
N ARG A 49 6.34 -10.74 3.26
CA ARG A 49 4.95 -10.27 3.34
C ARG A 49 4.34 -9.92 1.98
N CYS A 50 4.63 -10.75 0.96
CA CYS A 50 3.93 -10.66 -0.31
C CYS A 50 2.52 -11.23 -0.18
N GLY A 51 1.52 -10.59 -0.79
CA GLY A 51 0.13 -11.04 -0.77
C GLY A 51 -0.88 -9.92 -0.53
N TRP A 52 -2.09 -10.35 -0.17
CA TRP A 52 -3.24 -9.49 0.09
C TRP A 52 -3.10 -8.71 1.40
N ASP A 53 -3.47 -7.44 1.36
CA ASP A 53 -3.60 -6.62 2.56
C ASP A 53 -4.77 -5.65 2.38
N ILE A 54 -5.64 -5.60 3.38
CA ILE A 54 -6.81 -4.72 3.39
C ILE A 54 -6.88 -4.08 4.76
N THR A 55 -6.87 -2.76 4.79
CA THR A 55 -6.85 -2.03 6.04
C THR A 55 -7.90 -0.91 6.07
N ASP A 56 -8.53 -0.76 7.22
CA ASP A 56 -9.29 0.42 7.62
C ASP A 56 -8.57 1.19 8.72
N TYR A 57 -7.26 0.95 8.84
CA TYR A 57 -6.39 1.54 9.85
C TYR A 57 -6.87 1.33 11.31
N GLY A 58 -7.71 0.30 11.52
CA GLY A 58 -8.30 -0.05 12.81
C GLY A 58 -9.46 0.85 13.25
N ILE A 59 -9.95 1.74 12.37
CA ILE A 59 -11.01 2.71 12.71
C ILE A 59 -12.43 2.24 12.37
N GLY A 60 -12.59 1.12 11.66
CA GLY A 60 -13.90 0.52 11.33
C GLY A 60 -14.69 1.22 10.23
N ARG A 61 -14.06 2.05 9.39
CA ARG A 61 -14.71 2.84 8.33
C ARG A 61 -13.96 2.72 7.00
N PHE A 62 -13.87 1.51 6.48
CA PHE A 62 -13.08 1.21 5.28
C PHE A 62 -13.42 2.10 4.08
N ASP A 63 -14.71 2.37 3.82
CA ASP A 63 -15.14 3.14 2.65
C ASP A 63 -14.79 4.64 2.74
N GLU A 64 -14.57 5.17 3.95
CA GLU A 64 -14.15 6.57 4.16
C GLU A 64 -12.63 6.69 4.29
N MET A 65 -12.02 5.79 5.05
CA MET A 65 -10.58 5.73 5.29
C MET A 65 -10.14 4.28 5.27
N GLY A 66 -9.45 3.91 4.22
CA GLY A 66 -9.05 2.54 4.00
C GLY A 66 -8.17 2.40 2.77
N LEU A 67 -7.61 1.22 2.59
CA LEU A 67 -6.78 0.92 1.46
C LEU A 67 -6.79 -0.58 1.19
N PHE A 68 -6.91 -0.94 -0.08
CA PHE A 68 -6.56 -2.25 -0.58
C PHE A 68 -5.14 -2.25 -1.10
N LEU A 69 -4.37 -3.30 -0.78
CA LEU A 69 -3.02 -3.51 -1.31
C LEU A 69 -2.84 -4.98 -1.70
N PHE A 70 -2.04 -5.20 -2.72
CA PHE A 70 -1.47 -6.50 -3.02
C PHE A 70 0.03 -6.33 -3.27
N THR A 71 0.86 -6.92 -2.41
CA THR A 71 2.32 -6.93 -2.59
C THR A 71 2.71 -8.07 -3.52
N LEU A 72 3.13 -7.71 -4.74
CA LEU A 72 3.56 -8.69 -5.76
C LEU A 72 4.94 -9.26 -5.44
N ARG A 73 5.85 -8.41 -5.00
CA ARG A 73 7.21 -8.75 -4.60
C ARG A 73 7.76 -7.74 -3.60
N ASN A 74 8.63 -8.20 -2.74
CA ASN A 74 9.30 -7.36 -1.76
C ASN A 74 10.66 -7.98 -1.39
N GLY A 75 11.63 -7.12 -1.10
CA GLY A 75 12.92 -7.51 -0.57
C GLY A 75 12.95 -7.62 0.94
N ARG A 76 14.15 -7.63 1.51
CA ARG A 76 14.40 -7.59 2.95
C ARG A 76 15.16 -6.31 3.29
N LEU A 77 14.77 -5.65 4.36
CA LEU A 77 15.44 -4.42 4.81
C LEU A 77 16.93 -4.64 5.07
N ALA A 78 17.31 -5.79 5.63
CA ALA A 78 18.71 -6.13 5.84
C ALA A 78 19.51 -6.21 4.52
N ASP A 79 18.91 -6.70 3.44
CA ASP A 79 19.55 -6.74 2.13
C ASP A 79 19.73 -5.33 1.57
N LEU A 80 18.73 -4.46 1.70
CA LEU A 80 18.82 -3.06 1.31
C LEU A 80 19.95 -2.34 2.06
N GLN A 81 20.01 -2.49 3.38
CA GLN A 81 21.03 -1.87 4.23
C GLN A 81 22.45 -2.35 3.90
N ASN A 82 22.60 -3.58 3.45
CA ASN A 82 23.89 -4.17 3.06
C ASN A 82 24.19 -4.01 1.56
N GLY A 83 23.30 -3.37 0.79
CA GLY A 83 23.49 -3.16 -0.65
C GLY A 83 23.45 -4.43 -1.49
N GLY A 84 22.75 -5.47 -1.03
CA GLY A 84 22.62 -6.76 -1.69
C GLY A 84 21.18 -7.25 -1.79
N GLY A 85 20.99 -8.38 -2.47
CA GLY A 85 19.67 -9.01 -2.59
C GLY A 85 18.66 -8.21 -3.40
N MET A 86 17.37 -8.49 -3.15
CA MET A 86 16.25 -7.73 -3.72
C MET A 86 15.99 -6.49 -2.87
N CYS A 87 16.36 -5.32 -3.39
CA CYS A 87 16.29 -4.04 -2.69
C CYS A 87 15.04 -3.21 -3.06
N TYR A 88 14.02 -3.83 -3.64
CA TYR A 88 12.82 -3.16 -4.14
C TYR A 88 11.55 -3.92 -3.76
N ALA A 89 10.42 -3.21 -3.86
CA ALA A 89 9.07 -3.76 -3.75
C ALA A 89 8.22 -3.30 -4.93
N GLU A 90 7.21 -4.10 -5.25
CA GLU A 90 6.15 -3.76 -6.19
C GLU A 90 4.82 -4.13 -5.57
N LYS A 91 3.88 -3.17 -5.58
CA LYS A 91 2.53 -3.35 -5.08
C LYS A 91 1.50 -2.83 -6.08
N LEU A 92 0.31 -3.40 -6.01
CA LEU A 92 -0.90 -2.80 -6.53
C LEU A 92 -1.74 -2.32 -5.36
N LEU A 93 -2.30 -1.12 -5.50
CA LEU A 93 -3.24 -0.56 -4.54
C LEU A 93 -4.53 -0.20 -5.28
N ILE A 94 -5.64 -0.19 -4.57
CA ILE A 94 -6.89 0.36 -5.06
C ILE A 94 -7.38 1.36 -4.04
N SER A 95 -7.60 2.59 -4.49
CA SER A 95 -8.32 3.61 -3.78
C SER A 95 -9.73 3.73 -4.38
N ARG A 96 -10.76 3.53 -3.57
CA ARG A 96 -12.13 3.80 -3.98
C ARG A 96 -12.37 5.30 -4.06
N GLN A 97 -13.39 5.71 -4.78
CA GLN A 97 -13.75 7.12 -4.87
C GLN A 97 -13.87 7.76 -3.47
N ASP A 98 -13.16 8.86 -3.26
CA ASP A 98 -13.12 9.65 -2.02
C ASP A 98 -12.64 8.87 -0.77
N GLN A 99 -12.09 7.66 -0.94
CA GLN A 99 -11.52 6.86 0.14
C GLN A 99 -10.11 7.35 0.48
N LEU A 100 -9.95 7.88 1.69
CA LEU A 100 -8.69 8.47 2.14
C LEU A 100 -7.67 7.41 2.58
N SER A 101 -6.48 7.44 2.00
CA SER A 101 -5.27 6.91 2.62
C SER A 101 -4.65 8.05 3.45
N PRO A 102 -4.59 7.92 4.80
CA PRO A 102 -4.32 9.05 5.68
C PRO A 102 -2.87 9.55 5.57
N MET A 103 -2.65 10.81 5.99
CA MET A 103 -1.35 11.47 5.98
C MET A 103 -0.30 10.66 6.72
N HIS A 104 0.74 10.26 6.01
CA HIS A 104 1.85 9.46 6.52
C HIS A 104 3.15 9.78 5.79
N THR A 105 4.23 9.26 6.30
CA THR A 105 5.55 9.29 5.68
C THR A 105 6.32 8.01 5.96
N HIS A 106 7.45 7.86 5.28
CA HIS A 106 8.39 6.78 5.48
C HIS A 106 9.74 7.33 5.94
N VAL A 107 10.44 6.56 6.79
CA VAL A 107 11.77 6.93 7.28
C VAL A 107 12.87 6.46 6.33
N ILE A 108 12.65 5.31 5.66
CA ILE A 108 13.65 4.64 4.82
C ILE A 108 13.16 4.50 3.38
N LYS A 109 11.87 4.20 3.20
CA LYS A 109 11.29 3.87 1.89
C LYS A 109 11.21 5.11 1.00
N ALA A 110 11.81 5.01 -0.19
CA ALA A 110 11.50 5.86 -1.34
C ALA A 110 10.53 5.09 -2.25
N GLU A 111 9.54 5.78 -2.82
CA GLU A 111 8.51 5.15 -3.63
C GLU A 111 8.05 6.02 -4.79
N ASP A 112 7.67 5.36 -5.88
CA ASP A 112 6.85 5.95 -6.94
C ASP A 112 5.41 5.51 -6.77
N ILE A 113 4.48 6.46 -6.67
CA ILE A 113 3.04 6.25 -6.73
C ILE A 113 2.55 6.60 -8.12
N ILE A 114 2.00 5.60 -8.81
CA ILE A 114 1.69 5.66 -10.24
C ILE A 114 0.21 5.41 -10.45
N ASN A 115 -0.51 6.31 -11.10
CA ASN A 115 -1.88 6.05 -11.53
C ASN A 115 -1.85 5.05 -12.71
N ARG A 116 -2.25 3.80 -12.47
CA ARG A 116 -2.26 2.73 -13.48
C ARG A 116 -3.55 2.67 -14.27
N GLY A 117 -4.57 3.40 -13.87
CA GLY A 117 -5.84 3.48 -14.57
C GLY A 117 -7.02 3.74 -13.64
N GLY A 118 -8.14 4.09 -14.24
CA GLY A 118 -9.35 4.52 -13.55
C GLY A 118 -9.51 6.03 -13.61
N ALA A 119 -9.90 6.63 -12.49
CA ALA A 119 -10.13 8.07 -12.37
C ALA A 119 -8.84 8.84 -12.02
N THR A 120 -8.97 10.04 -11.48
CA THR A 120 -7.84 10.87 -11.04
C THR A 120 -7.37 10.42 -9.65
N LEU A 121 -6.06 10.24 -9.49
CA LEU A 121 -5.43 10.04 -8.19
C LEU A 121 -4.98 11.40 -7.65
N VAL A 122 -5.46 11.77 -6.48
CA VAL A 122 -5.09 13.01 -5.79
C VAL A 122 -4.08 12.69 -4.69
N ILE A 123 -2.96 13.40 -4.66
CA ILE A 123 -1.93 13.29 -3.61
C ILE A 123 -1.83 14.64 -2.91
N GLU A 124 -2.10 14.69 -1.60
CA GLU A 124 -1.87 15.88 -0.77
C GLU A 124 -0.49 15.76 -0.12
N LEU A 125 0.31 16.85 -0.19
CA LEU A 125 1.71 16.87 0.23
C LEU A 125 1.96 17.86 1.35
N CYS A 126 2.81 17.46 2.30
CA CYS A 126 3.41 18.35 3.31
C CYS A 126 4.89 18.00 3.48
N GLY A 127 5.68 18.99 3.88
CA GLY A 127 7.09 18.79 4.17
C GLY A 127 7.35 18.36 5.60
N SER A 128 8.59 17.98 5.88
CA SER A 128 9.10 17.61 7.19
C SER A 128 10.16 18.57 7.72
N ASP A 129 10.43 18.52 9.02
CA ASP A 129 11.64 19.13 9.60
C ASP A 129 12.89 18.27 9.31
N ASP A 130 14.03 18.69 9.79
CA ASP A 130 15.31 18.00 9.59
C ASP A 130 15.38 16.60 10.25
N ASN A 131 14.40 16.26 11.10
CA ASN A 131 14.26 14.96 11.75
C ASN A 131 13.16 14.09 11.11
N GLY A 132 12.51 14.56 10.02
CA GLY A 132 11.43 13.87 9.35
C GLY A 132 10.04 14.05 9.98
N ASN A 133 9.90 14.91 11.01
CA ASN A 133 8.60 15.16 11.63
C ASN A 133 7.72 16.06 10.75
N PHE A 134 6.40 15.83 10.79
CA PHE A 134 5.41 16.63 10.09
C PHE A 134 5.49 18.11 10.46
N VAL A 135 5.48 18.99 9.44
CA VAL A 135 5.45 20.46 9.63
C VAL A 135 4.30 21.04 8.80
N GLU A 136 3.29 21.57 9.47
CA GLU A 136 1.99 21.94 8.89
C GLU A 136 2.08 23.04 7.79
N ASP A 137 3.07 23.90 7.84
CA ASP A 137 3.26 25.03 6.93
C ASP A 137 4.49 24.87 6.01
N ARG A 138 5.10 23.68 5.98
CA ARG A 138 6.29 23.42 5.16
C ARG A 138 5.92 22.77 3.84
N GLY A 139 6.33 23.40 2.75
CA GLY A 139 6.36 22.81 1.41
C GLY A 139 7.65 22.03 1.14
N GLY A 140 7.84 21.61 -0.07
CA GLY A 140 9.01 20.84 -0.50
C GLY A 140 9.13 20.76 -2.00
N VAL A 141 9.79 19.71 -2.45
CA VAL A 141 9.97 19.41 -3.88
C VAL A 141 9.84 17.90 -4.07
N VAL A 142 8.99 17.50 -5.01
CA VAL A 142 8.87 16.11 -5.48
C VAL A 142 9.21 16.02 -6.96
N TYR A 143 9.24 14.81 -7.51
CA TYR A 143 9.39 14.60 -8.95
C TYR A 143 8.13 13.94 -9.49
N CYS A 144 7.52 14.55 -10.51
CA CYS A 144 6.41 13.97 -11.28
C CYS A 144 6.96 13.53 -12.64
N ASP A 145 6.93 12.23 -12.92
CA ASP A 145 7.47 11.65 -14.15
C ASP A 145 8.91 12.11 -14.47
N GLY A 146 9.74 12.24 -13.43
CA GLY A 146 11.12 12.71 -13.52
C GLY A 146 11.28 14.23 -13.63
N ILE A 147 10.20 15.01 -13.61
CA ILE A 147 10.23 16.47 -13.65
C ILE A 147 10.09 17.02 -12.24
N GLN A 148 11.04 17.86 -11.84
CA GLN A 148 11.03 18.52 -10.55
C GLN A 148 9.81 19.43 -10.40
N ARG A 149 9.07 19.24 -9.30
CA ARG A 149 7.87 20.02 -8.97
C ARG A 149 7.95 20.52 -7.52
N PRO A 150 8.10 21.84 -7.29
CA PRO A 150 7.93 22.40 -5.95
C PRO A 150 6.46 22.32 -5.53
N PHE A 151 6.21 22.17 -4.23
CA PHE A 151 4.88 22.20 -3.66
C PHE A 151 4.82 23.05 -2.39
N SER A 152 3.67 23.66 -2.14
CA SER A 152 3.34 24.30 -0.87
C SER A 152 2.70 23.29 0.09
N ALA A 153 2.77 23.55 1.41
CA ALA A 153 2.11 22.69 2.40
C ALA A 153 0.61 22.53 2.10
N GLY A 154 0.12 21.31 2.14
CA GLY A 154 -1.27 20.98 1.81
C GLY A 154 -1.64 21.08 0.34
N GLU A 155 -0.64 21.27 -0.54
CA GLU A 155 -0.90 21.27 -1.99
C GLU A 155 -1.32 19.90 -2.47
N LYS A 156 -2.30 19.87 -3.38
CA LYS A 156 -2.83 18.66 -3.99
C LYS A 156 -2.30 18.54 -5.41
N ILE A 157 -1.69 17.40 -5.68
CA ILE A 157 -1.26 17.01 -7.02
C ILE A 157 -2.30 16.05 -7.58
N GLU A 158 -2.78 16.31 -8.76
CA GLU A 158 -3.70 15.44 -9.49
C GLU A 158 -2.89 14.64 -10.52
N LEU A 159 -2.98 13.31 -10.44
CA LEU A 159 -2.32 12.40 -11.38
C LEU A 159 -3.38 11.73 -12.25
N ALA A 160 -3.32 11.98 -13.55
CA ALA A 160 -4.10 11.27 -14.55
C ALA A 160 -3.53 9.87 -14.80
N PRO A 161 -4.29 8.92 -15.42
CA PRO A 161 -3.77 7.62 -15.81
C PRO A 161 -2.46 7.70 -16.58
N GLY A 162 -1.43 7.02 -16.07
CA GLY A 162 -0.07 7.01 -16.61
C GLY A 162 0.91 7.93 -15.87
N GLU A 163 0.44 8.95 -15.17
CA GLU A 163 1.28 9.89 -14.42
C GLU A 163 1.72 9.31 -13.06
N SER A 164 2.84 9.81 -12.55
CA SER A 164 3.44 9.36 -11.29
C SER A 164 4.03 10.49 -10.47
N VAL A 165 4.21 10.23 -9.17
CA VAL A 165 5.00 11.06 -8.26
C VAL A 165 6.01 10.19 -7.52
N THR A 166 7.25 10.66 -7.43
CA THR A 166 8.30 10.06 -6.60
C THR A 166 8.32 10.76 -5.24
N LEU A 167 8.15 9.98 -4.19
CA LEU A 167 8.16 10.40 -2.79
C LEU A 167 9.42 9.86 -2.12
N MET A 168 10.15 10.75 -1.46
CA MET A 168 11.36 10.40 -0.74
C MET A 168 11.08 10.24 0.76
N PRO A 169 11.96 9.57 1.53
CA PRO A 169 11.85 9.55 2.98
C PRO A 169 11.65 10.96 3.55
N GLY A 170 10.63 11.12 4.40
CA GLY A 170 10.26 12.41 4.98
C GLY A 170 9.23 13.22 4.17
N ASP A 171 8.88 12.84 2.95
CA ASP A 171 7.76 13.45 2.23
C ASP A 171 6.44 12.95 2.81
N TRP A 172 5.73 13.85 3.51
CA TRP A 172 4.43 13.55 4.08
C TRP A 172 3.34 13.63 3.02
N HIS A 173 2.54 12.57 2.91
CA HIS A 173 1.51 12.48 1.89
C HIS A 173 0.25 11.75 2.37
N ALA A 174 -0.87 12.17 1.80
CA ALA A 174 -2.15 11.48 1.84
C ALA A 174 -2.67 11.36 0.42
N PHE A 175 -3.50 10.36 0.12
CA PHE A 175 -4.04 10.23 -1.21
C PHE A 175 -5.44 9.63 -1.22
N TRP A 176 -6.17 9.89 -2.31
CA TRP A 176 -7.50 9.35 -2.59
C TRP A 176 -7.79 9.39 -4.08
N ALA A 177 -8.76 8.59 -4.50
CA ALA A 177 -9.30 8.65 -5.85
C ALA A 177 -10.41 9.70 -5.96
N GLN A 178 -10.47 10.44 -7.07
CA GLN A 178 -11.47 11.45 -7.34
C GLN A 178 -12.16 11.20 -8.68
N GLY A 179 -13.50 11.15 -8.68
CA GLY A 179 -14.31 10.94 -9.89
C GLY A 179 -14.49 9.47 -10.27
N GLY A 180 -14.10 8.54 -9.41
CA GLY A 180 -14.18 7.08 -9.56
C GLY A 180 -13.01 6.40 -8.89
N ASP A 181 -12.97 5.08 -8.93
CA ASP A 181 -11.89 4.27 -8.36
C ASP A 181 -10.62 4.36 -9.19
N VAL A 182 -9.46 4.18 -8.54
CA VAL A 182 -8.14 4.20 -9.19
C VAL A 182 -7.37 2.94 -8.85
N LEU A 183 -6.82 2.30 -9.88
CA LEU A 183 -5.76 1.30 -9.74
C LEU A 183 -4.42 2.02 -9.67
N ILE A 184 -3.67 1.78 -8.61
CA ILE A 184 -2.39 2.41 -8.33
C ILE A 184 -1.29 1.35 -8.38
N GLY A 185 -0.16 1.67 -9.02
CA GLY A 185 1.08 0.92 -8.86
C GLY A 185 2.00 1.63 -7.88
N GLU A 186 2.60 0.89 -6.97
CA GLU A 186 3.70 1.35 -6.14
C GLU A 186 4.96 0.58 -6.52
N VAL A 187 6.00 1.30 -6.88
CA VAL A 187 7.35 0.74 -7.02
C VAL A 187 8.23 1.46 -6.01
N SER A 188 8.86 0.69 -5.13
CA SER A 188 9.58 1.30 -4.01
C SER A 188 10.89 0.57 -3.70
N THR A 189 11.71 1.15 -2.86
CA THR A 189 12.69 0.37 -2.10
C THR A 189 11.95 -0.64 -1.21
N VAL A 190 12.68 -1.48 -0.49
CA VAL A 190 12.07 -2.49 0.38
C VAL A 190 10.98 -1.88 1.28
N ASN A 191 9.83 -2.56 1.32
CA ASN A 191 8.70 -2.17 2.14
C ASN A 191 8.72 -2.89 3.50
N ASP A 192 8.60 -2.13 4.58
CA ASP A 192 8.38 -2.61 5.94
C ASP A 192 7.16 -1.92 6.56
N ASP A 193 6.01 -2.57 6.46
CA ASP A 193 4.74 -2.02 6.97
C ASP A 193 4.67 -1.95 8.50
N GLU A 194 5.57 -2.61 9.23
CA GLU A 194 5.54 -2.61 10.70
C GLU A 194 6.33 -1.44 11.29
N THR A 195 7.43 -1.04 10.66
CA THR A 195 8.36 -0.10 11.28
C THR A 195 8.60 1.18 10.47
N ASP A 196 8.24 1.21 9.18
CA ASP A 196 8.55 2.32 8.27
C ASP A 196 7.32 3.15 7.84
N ASN A 197 6.14 2.92 8.40
CA ASN A 197 4.95 3.75 8.20
C ASN A 197 4.72 4.65 9.43
N ILE A 198 4.89 5.95 9.27
CA ILE A 198 4.66 6.94 10.32
C ILE A 198 3.41 7.74 9.95
N PHE A 199 2.32 7.56 10.68
CA PHE A 199 1.08 8.31 10.49
C PHE A 199 1.09 9.61 11.27
N ARG A 200 0.50 10.67 10.67
CA ARG A 200 0.28 11.94 11.38
C ARG A 200 -0.66 11.75 12.56
N GLU A 201 -1.75 11.04 12.37
CA GLU A 201 -2.72 10.72 13.41
C GLU A 201 -2.37 9.38 14.10
N PRO A 202 -2.72 9.20 15.37
CA PRO A 202 -2.43 7.97 16.13
C PRO A 202 -3.39 6.84 15.73
N ILE A 203 -3.23 6.32 14.52
CA ILE A 203 -4.03 5.22 13.96
C ILE A 203 -3.19 3.95 13.81
N GLY A 204 -3.86 2.80 13.68
CA GLY A 204 -3.20 1.52 13.41
C GLY A 204 -2.81 1.37 11.93
N ARG A 205 -1.94 0.40 11.62
CA ARG A 205 -1.63 0.02 10.23
C ARG A 205 -2.59 -1.06 9.71
N PHE A 206 -3.05 -1.95 10.57
CA PHE A 206 -3.87 -3.11 10.20
C PHE A 206 -5.30 -3.00 10.71
N ALA A 207 -6.22 -3.65 9.98
CA ALA A 207 -7.61 -3.76 10.38
C ALA A 207 -7.80 -4.68 11.59
N ASN A 208 -8.80 -4.39 12.43
CA ASN A 208 -9.31 -5.34 13.41
C ASN A 208 -10.35 -6.24 12.73
N ILE A 209 -10.06 -7.55 12.64
CA ILE A 209 -10.87 -8.49 11.88
C ILE A 209 -11.80 -9.28 12.79
N ASP A 210 -13.10 -9.26 12.45
CA ASP A 210 -14.14 -10.13 13.02
C ASP A 210 -14.33 -11.32 12.05
N GLU A 211 -14.01 -12.52 12.53
CA GLU A 211 -14.01 -13.76 11.75
C GLU A 211 -15.42 -14.37 11.69
N ASP A 212 -16.32 -13.75 10.95
CA ASP A 212 -17.70 -14.21 10.74
C ASP A 212 -17.83 -15.33 9.70
N VAL A 213 -16.82 -15.48 8.83
CA VAL A 213 -16.68 -16.55 7.84
C VAL A 213 -15.20 -16.96 7.70
N GLU A 214 -14.93 -18.05 6.98
CA GLU A 214 -13.56 -18.43 6.62
C GLU A 214 -12.96 -17.46 5.58
N PRO A 215 -11.65 -17.15 5.63
CA PRO A 215 -11.00 -16.35 4.61
C PRO A 215 -10.96 -17.08 3.27
N SER A 216 -11.29 -16.40 2.18
CA SER A 216 -11.09 -16.90 0.81
C SER A 216 -9.60 -17.01 0.50
N HIS A 217 -8.83 -16.00 0.84
CA HIS A 217 -7.38 -15.96 0.77
C HIS A 217 -6.83 -15.35 2.06
N LEU A 218 -5.57 -15.69 2.42
CA LEU A 218 -4.93 -15.11 3.59
C LEU A 218 -4.44 -13.69 3.30
N LEU A 219 -4.69 -12.77 4.24
CA LEU A 219 -3.99 -11.50 4.30
C LEU A 219 -2.57 -11.72 4.84
N VAL A 220 -1.67 -10.80 4.55
CA VAL A 220 -0.31 -10.82 5.13
C VAL A 220 -0.34 -10.76 6.66
N SER A 221 -1.35 -10.13 7.25
CA SER A 221 -1.59 -10.11 8.71
C SER A 221 -2.05 -11.47 9.27
N ASP A 222 -2.59 -12.36 8.44
CA ASP A 222 -3.03 -13.70 8.84
C ASP A 222 -1.87 -14.71 8.92
N TYR A 223 -0.74 -14.46 8.27
CA TYR A 223 0.35 -15.43 8.13
C TYR A 223 0.85 -15.96 9.47
N ARG A 224 0.92 -15.10 10.49
CA ARG A 224 1.32 -15.53 11.82
C ARG A 224 0.34 -16.53 12.43
N LYS A 225 -0.95 -16.27 12.32
CA LYS A 225 -2.04 -17.09 12.88
C LYS A 225 -2.20 -18.42 12.13
N TRP A 226 -2.16 -18.36 10.80
CA TRP A 226 -2.51 -19.51 9.95
C TRP A 226 -1.31 -20.36 9.54
N LEU A 227 -0.15 -19.76 9.38
CA LEU A 227 1.05 -20.44 8.87
C LEU A 227 2.13 -20.63 9.96
N GLY A 228 1.99 -20.00 11.12
CA GLY A 228 2.93 -20.12 12.24
C GLY A 228 4.24 -19.35 12.02
N TYR A 229 4.18 -18.19 11.35
CA TYR A 229 5.32 -17.32 11.08
C TYR A 229 5.31 -16.06 11.93
#